data_71904c85f3d80aaf96302051622b1bf8
#
_entry.id   71904c85f3d80aaf96302051622b1bf8
#
_cell.length_a   1.000
_cell.length_b   1.000
_cell.length_c   1.000
_cell.angle_alpha   90.00
_cell.angle_beta   90.00
_cell.angle_gamma   90.00
#
_symmetry.space_group_name_H-M   'P 1'
#
loop_
_entity.id
_entity.type
_entity.pdbx_description
1 polymer ?
#
loop_
_entity_poly.entity_id
_entity_poly.type
_entity_poly.pdbx_seq_one_letter_code
_entity_poly.pdbx_strand_id
1 'polypeptide(L)'
;MSDLAEKMPPAAKSIGPVGDGFLAVNPDAFANDFAADAPEPVARFMAISQVPVSGDALKAKATVAAWKQKPSYAVIATQDRMINPDLERFMTKRAQSQVIELPGSHAIFLSHAPEVAALIEKAATEAK
;
A
#
# COMPACT_ATOMS: atom_id res chain seq x y z
N MET A 1 14.32 2.57 -2.28
CA MET A 1 13.18 1.62 -2.26
C MET A 1 13.36 0.50 -3.28
N SER A 2 13.90 0.75 -4.48
CA SER A 2 14.19 -0.27 -5.50
C SER A 2 15.00 -1.46 -4.98
N ASP A 3 16.13 -1.22 -4.34
CA ASP A 3 17.05 -2.28 -3.89
C ASP A 3 16.47 -3.20 -2.80
N LEU A 4 15.54 -2.68 -1.99
CA LEU A 4 14.83 -3.47 -0.97
C LEU A 4 13.67 -4.25 -1.58
N ALA A 5 12.94 -3.66 -2.53
CA ALA A 5 11.88 -4.34 -3.26
C ALA A 5 12.43 -5.49 -4.14
N GLU A 6 13.68 -5.37 -4.63
CA GLU A 6 14.37 -6.47 -5.32
C GLU A 6 14.69 -7.65 -4.40
N LYS A 7 14.99 -7.39 -3.12
CA LYS A 7 15.28 -8.42 -2.11
C LYS A 7 14.02 -9.03 -1.50
N MET A 8 12.94 -8.29 -1.49
CA MET A 8 11.63 -8.70 -0.96
C MET A 8 10.55 -8.35 -2.01
N PRO A 9 10.51 -9.06 -3.14
CA PRO A 9 9.60 -8.75 -4.22
C PRO A 9 8.13 -8.97 -3.83
N PRO A 10 7.21 -8.21 -4.41
CA PRO A 10 5.78 -8.46 -4.27
C PRO A 10 5.40 -9.81 -4.89
N ALA A 11 4.32 -10.42 -4.42
CA ALA A 11 3.77 -11.63 -5.02
C ALA A 11 3.09 -11.34 -6.37
N ALA A 12 2.45 -10.18 -6.52
CA ALA A 12 1.84 -9.74 -7.75
C ALA A 12 2.86 -9.18 -8.76
N LYS A 13 2.61 -9.45 -10.03
CA LYS A 13 3.37 -8.91 -11.17
C LYS A 13 2.47 -8.17 -12.16
N SER A 14 1.33 -7.70 -11.69
CA SER A 14 0.26 -7.14 -12.50
C SER A 14 0.38 -5.65 -12.78
N ILE A 15 1.39 -4.97 -12.23
CA ILE A 15 1.67 -3.57 -12.57
C ILE A 15 2.40 -3.54 -13.92
N GLY A 16 1.87 -2.79 -14.87
CA GLY A 16 2.43 -2.64 -16.21
C GLY A 16 2.27 -1.25 -16.79
N PRO A 17 2.99 -0.95 -17.89
CA PRO A 17 2.90 0.33 -18.57
C PRO A 17 1.54 0.48 -19.28
N VAL A 18 0.98 1.69 -19.22
CA VAL A 18 -0.27 2.07 -19.92
C VAL A 18 -0.06 3.23 -20.91
N GLY A 19 1.20 3.59 -21.20
CA GLY A 19 1.60 4.66 -22.09
C GLY A 19 2.23 5.84 -21.35
N ASP A 20 3.00 6.65 -22.07
CA ASP A 20 3.59 7.94 -21.63
C ASP A 20 4.33 7.91 -20.28
N GLY A 21 4.93 6.76 -19.94
CA GLY A 21 5.65 6.59 -18.66
C GLY A 21 4.75 6.35 -17.46
N PHE A 22 3.45 6.13 -17.66
CA PHE A 22 2.50 5.79 -16.62
C PHE A 22 2.34 4.27 -16.46
N LEU A 23 2.00 3.87 -15.23
CA LEU A 23 1.80 2.49 -14.81
C LEU A 23 0.40 2.32 -14.20
N ALA A 24 -0.19 1.17 -14.40
CA ALA A 24 -1.42 0.76 -13.72
C ALA A 24 -1.40 -0.74 -13.40
N VAL A 25 -2.29 -1.17 -12.54
CA VAL A 25 -2.53 -2.60 -12.32
C VAL A 25 -3.39 -3.13 -13.47
N ASN A 26 -3.04 -4.28 -14.02
CA ASN A 26 -3.88 -4.95 -15.03
C ASN A 26 -5.31 -5.15 -14.48
N PRO A 27 -6.36 -4.63 -15.14
CA PRO A 27 -7.73 -4.73 -14.63
C PRO A 27 -8.20 -6.17 -14.36
N ASP A 28 -7.76 -7.14 -15.18
CA ASP A 28 -8.15 -8.55 -15.01
C ASP A 28 -7.51 -9.20 -13.77
N ALA A 29 -6.35 -8.69 -13.34
CA ALA A 29 -5.66 -9.17 -12.15
C ALA A 29 -5.99 -8.35 -10.89
N PHE A 30 -6.62 -7.18 -11.05
CA PHE A 30 -6.80 -6.19 -10.00
C PHE A 30 -7.50 -6.75 -8.76
N ALA A 31 -8.61 -7.46 -8.94
CA ALA A 31 -9.34 -8.05 -7.82
C ALA A 31 -8.45 -9.00 -7.02
N ASN A 32 -7.75 -9.92 -7.69
CA ASN A 32 -6.90 -10.92 -7.02
C ASN A 32 -5.67 -10.30 -6.36
N ASP A 33 -5.05 -9.31 -6.98
CA ASP A 33 -3.75 -8.81 -6.55
C ASP A 33 -3.84 -7.59 -5.64
N PHE A 34 -4.85 -6.73 -5.86
CA PHE A 34 -4.99 -5.46 -5.13
C PHE A 34 -6.11 -5.48 -4.08
N ALA A 35 -7.26 -6.11 -4.39
CA ALA A 35 -8.49 -6.00 -3.61
C ALA A 35 -9.17 -7.37 -3.41
N ALA A 36 -8.38 -8.39 -3.01
CA ALA A 36 -8.87 -9.77 -2.94
C ALA A 36 -9.92 -10.01 -1.85
N ASP A 37 -10.00 -9.16 -0.86
CA ASP A 37 -10.96 -9.20 0.25
C ASP A 37 -12.11 -8.17 0.10
N ALA A 38 -12.14 -7.43 -1.01
CA ALA A 38 -13.25 -6.55 -1.33
C ALA A 38 -14.40 -7.30 -2.05
N PRO A 39 -15.65 -6.85 -1.91
CA PRO A 39 -16.75 -7.37 -2.72
C PRO A 39 -16.43 -7.25 -4.23
N GLU A 40 -16.72 -8.31 -5.00
CA GLU A 40 -16.40 -8.36 -6.44
C GLU A 40 -16.86 -7.12 -7.24
N PRO A 41 -18.10 -6.60 -7.09
CA PRO A 41 -18.51 -5.40 -7.82
C PRO A 41 -17.67 -4.17 -7.48
N VAL A 42 -17.21 -4.05 -6.22
CA VAL A 42 -16.34 -2.96 -5.77
C VAL A 42 -14.96 -3.10 -6.39
N ALA A 43 -14.35 -4.29 -6.31
CA ALA A 43 -13.04 -4.54 -6.91
C ALA A 43 -13.03 -4.30 -8.43
N ARG A 44 -14.10 -4.71 -9.13
CA ARG A 44 -14.27 -4.44 -10.58
C ARG A 44 -14.38 -2.96 -10.88
N PHE A 45 -15.17 -2.22 -10.11
CA PHE A 45 -15.29 -0.77 -10.27
C PHE A 45 -13.93 -0.07 -10.04
N MET A 46 -13.22 -0.46 -8.99
CA MET A 46 -11.88 0.07 -8.71
C MET A 46 -10.90 -0.20 -9.86
N ALA A 47 -10.94 -1.42 -10.44
CA ALA A 47 -10.07 -1.79 -11.54
C ALA A 47 -10.20 -0.88 -12.77
N ILE A 48 -11.42 -0.49 -13.11
CA ILE A 48 -11.68 0.38 -14.28
C ILE A 48 -11.59 1.87 -13.97
N SER A 49 -11.66 2.26 -12.70
CA SER A 49 -11.60 3.66 -12.24
C SER A 49 -10.22 4.07 -11.73
N GLN A 50 -9.21 3.19 -11.77
CA GLN A 50 -7.88 3.52 -11.29
C GLN A 50 -7.25 4.66 -12.12
N VAL A 51 -6.56 5.56 -11.44
CA VAL A 51 -5.77 6.61 -12.08
C VAL A 51 -4.33 6.10 -12.23
N PRO A 52 -3.77 6.08 -13.45
CA PRO A 52 -2.39 5.65 -13.66
C PRO A 52 -1.39 6.49 -12.86
N VAL A 53 -0.35 5.85 -12.36
CA VAL A 53 0.72 6.51 -11.60
C VAL A 53 1.94 6.72 -12.48
N SER A 54 2.58 7.89 -12.37
CA SER A 54 3.84 8.15 -13.07
C SER A 54 4.96 7.24 -12.56
N GLY A 55 5.63 6.54 -13.47
CA GLY A 55 6.81 5.73 -13.14
C GLY A 55 7.95 6.57 -12.56
N ASP A 56 8.08 7.84 -12.96
CA ASP A 56 9.08 8.75 -12.41
C ASP A 56 8.74 9.18 -10.98
N ALA A 57 7.46 9.35 -10.66
CA ALA A 57 7.02 9.62 -9.29
C ALA A 57 7.39 8.47 -8.33
N LEU A 58 7.27 7.21 -8.78
CA LEU A 58 7.68 6.03 -7.99
C LEU A 58 9.21 5.96 -7.78
N LYS A 59 10.00 6.51 -8.68
CA LYS A 59 11.48 6.55 -8.60
C LYS A 59 12.00 7.78 -7.87
N ALA A 60 11.17 8.81 -7.68
CA ALA A 60 11.58 10.06 -7.07
C ALA A 60 12.12 9.83 -5.65
N LYS A 61 13.22 10.51 -5.35
CA LYS A 61 13.83 10.47 -4.01
C LYS A 61 13.21 11.56 -3.14
N ALA A 62 12.72 11.17 -1.96
CA ALA A 62 12.30 12.14 -0.95
C ALA A 62 13.52 12.90 -0.44
N THR A 63 13.47 14.22 -0.49
CA THR A 63 14.53 15.11 0.03
C THR A 63 14.47 15.26 1.54
N VAL A 64 13.29 15.11 2.12
CA VAL A 64 13.03 15.17 3.57
C VAL A 64 12.31 13.91 4.02
N ALA A 65 12.82 13.28 5.05
CA ALA A 65 12.21 12.11 5.67
C ALA A 65 11.43 12.53 6.94
N ALA A 66 10.18 12.97 6.75
CA ALA A 66 9.34 13.51 7.83
C ALA A 66 9.15 12.52 9.00
N TRP A 67 9.13 11.21 8.72
CA TRP A 67 9.03 10.15 9.73
C TRP A 67 10.19 10.14 10.76
N LYS A 68 11.30 10.84 10.50
CA LYS A 68 12.40 11.01 11.47
C LYS A 68 12.08 12.04 12.56
N GLN A 69 11.08 12.88 12.36
CA GLN A 69 10.73 14.00 13.22
C GLN A 69 9.27 13.99 13.68
N LYS A 70 8.44 13.15 13.06
CA LYS A 70 7.01 13.07 13.32
C LYS A 70 6.63 11.65 13.69
N PRO A 71 5.68 11.46 14.62
CA PRO A 71 5.08 10.13 14.84
C PRO A 71 4.50 9.59 13.55
N SER A 72 4.64 8.29 13.35
CA SER A 72 4.09 7.61 12.19
C SER A 72 3.30 6.37 12.62
N TYR A 73 2.27 6.06 11.85
CA TYR A 73 1.33 4.97 12.11
C TYR A 73 1.17 4.19 10.82
N ALA A 74 1.00 2.88 10.93
CA ALA A 74 0.87 2.03 9.76
C ALA A 74 -0.06 0.85 10.02
N VAL A 75 -0.78 0.47 8.98
CA VAL A 75 -1.46 -0.83 8.89
C VAL A 75 -0.65 -1.68 7.94
N ILE A 76 -0.36 -2.92 8.33
CA ILE A 76 0.25 -3.93 7.47
C ILE A 76 -0.83 -4.93 7.11
N ALA A 77 -1.08 -5.10 5.83
CA ALA A 77 -1.97 -6.11 5.30
C ALA A 77 -1.19 -7.43 5.11
N THR A 78 -1.47 -8.43 5.96
CA THR A 78 -0.64 -9.65 5.99
C THR A 78 -0.78 -10.54 4.75
N GLN A 79 -1.77 -10.27 3.90
CA GLN A 79 -2.02 -10.96 2.63
C GLN A 79 -1.82 -10.03 1.43
N ASP A 80 -1.10 -8.91 1.62
CA ASP A 80 -0.78 -7.97 0.55
C ASP A 80 0.09 -8.65 -0.52
N ARG A 81 -0.39 -8.58 -1.77
CA ARG A 81 0.31 -9.12 -2.94
C ARG A 81 1.03 -8.04 -3.74
N MET A 82 0.65 -6.76 -3.55
CA MET A 82 1.22 -5.60 -4.24
C MET A 82 2.50 -5.11 -3.58
N ILE A 83 2.58 -5.20 -2.25
CA ILE A 83 3.79 -4.96 -1.47
C ILE A 83 4.03 -6.20 -0.62
N ASN A 84 5.29 -6.65 -0.55
CA ASN A 84 5.62 -7.76 0.32
C ASN A 84 5.43 -7.34 1.79
N PRO A 85 4.63 -8.06 2.60
CA PRO A 85 4.42 -7.70 4.00
C PRO A 85 5.69 -7.62 4.85
N ASP A 86 6.74 -8.40 4.52
CA ASP A 86 8.03 -8.30 5.21
C ASP A 86 8.77 -7.00 4.86
N LEU A 87 8.59 -6.49 3.64
CA LEU A 87 9.08 -5.18 3.27
C LEU A 87 8.36 -4.07 4.05
N GLU A 88 7.05 -4.18 4.22
CA GLU A 88 6.27 -3.25 5.04
C GLU A 88 6.72 -3.27 6.50
N ARG A 89 6.93 -4.46 7.09
CA ARG A 89 7.49 -4.63 8.44
C ARG A 89 8.86 -4.00 8.58
N PHE A 90 9.73 -4.17 7.58
CA PHE A 90 11.04 -3.53 7.56
C PHE A 90 10.93 -2.00 7.52
N MET A 91 10.08 -1.46 6.65
CA MET A 91 9.91 -0.01 6.49
C MET A 91 9.32 0.63 7.76
N THR A 92 8.29 0.03 8.33
CA THR A 92 7.61 0.52 9.53
C THR A 92 8.49 0.44 10.77
N LYS A 93 9.27 -0.64 10.92
CA LYS A 93 10.29 -0.76 11.97
C LYS A 93 11.36 0.32 11.85
N ARG A 94 11.85 0.58 10.64
CA ARG A 94 12.83 1.64 10.37
C ARG A 94 12.26 3.02 10.70
N ALA A 95 10.98 3.25 10.43
CA ALA A 95 10.28 4.49 10.71
C ALA A 95 9.85 4.61 12.19
N GLN A 96 10.03 3.58 12.99
CA GLN A 96 9.54 3.49 14.38
C GLN A 96 8.02 3.75 14.46
N SER A 97 7.28 3.28 13.47
CA SER A 97 5.84 3.47 13.39
C SER A 97 5.11 2.66 14.46
N GLN A 98 3.99 3.19 14.94
CA GLN A 98 2.99 2.38 15.63
C GLN A 98 2.26 1.55 14.60
N VAL A 99 2.29 0.22 14.75
CA VAL A 99 1.81 -0.71 13.72
C VAL A 99 0.67 -1.56 14.24
N ILE A 100 -0.33 -1.78 13.41
CA ILE A 100 -1.27 -2.89 13.53
C ILE A 100 -1.13 -3.78 12.29
N GLU A 101 -1.23 -5.10 12.47
CA GLU A 101 -1.25 -6.06 11.37
C GLU A 101 -2.64 -6.69 11.29
N LEU A 102 -3.22 -6.70 10.10
CA LEU A 102 -4.55 -7.22 9.85
C LEU A 102 -4.54 -8.19 8.67
N PRO A 103 -5.37 -9.25 8.71
CA PRO A 103 -5.50 -10.17 7.59
C PRO A 103 -6.33 -9.52 6.49
N GLY A 104 -5.71 -9.26 5.33
CA GLY A 104 -6.38 -8.67 4.20
C GLY A 104 -5.44 -8.36 3.05
N SER A 105 -6.00 -7.90 1.94
CA SER A 105 -5.29 -7.53 0.72
C SER A 105 -4.71 -6.09 0.81
N HIS A 106 -4.11 -5.62 -0.27
CA HIS A 106 -3.59 -4.25 -0.37
C HIS A 106 -4.68 -3.18 -0.10
N ALA A 107 -5.94 -3.46 -0.45
CA ALA A 107 -7.10 -2.62 -0.18
C ALA A 107 -7.71 -2.82 1.23
N ILE A 108 -6.90 -3.14 2.23
CA ILE A 108 -7.28 -3.45 3.63
C ILE A 108 -8.24 -2.42 4.25
N PHE A 109 -8.19 -1.17 3.81
CA PHE A 109 -9.05 -0.10 4.27
C PHE A 109 -10.54 -0.29 3.91
N LEU A 110 -10.85 -1.22 3.01
CA LEU A 110 -12.23 -1.58 2.66
C LEU A 110 -12.77 -2.66 3.60
N SER A 111 -11.99 -3.72 3.83
CA SER A 111 -12.41 -4.87 4.64
C SER A 111 -12.29 -4.62 6.14
N HIS A 112 -11.36 -3.76 6.56
CA HIS A 112 -11.06 -3.41 7.95
C HIS A 112 -11.20 -1.91 8.22
N ALA A 113 -12.22 -1.28 7.63
CA ALA A 113 -12.44 0.16 7.77
C ALA A 113 -12.54 0.64 9.24
N PRO A 114 -13.21 -0.07 10.17
CA PRO A 114 -13.25 0.34 11.58
C PRO A 114 -11.88 0.38 12.24
N GLU A 115 -11.04 -0.63 12.01
CA GLU A 115 -9.69 -0.73 12.60
C GLU A 115 -8.75 0.34 12.03
N VAL A 116 -8.85 0.59 10.72
CA VAL A 116 -8.11 1.65 10.06
C VAL A 116 -8.54 3.02 10.58
N ALA A 117 -9.84 3.27 10.72
CA ALA A 117 -10.39 4.50 11.28
C ALA A 117 -9.90 4.72 12.72
N ALA A 118 -9.95 3.70 13.58
CA ALA A 118 -9.48 3.77 14.95
C ALA A 118 -7.99 4.13 15.03
N LEU A 119 -7.15 3.60 14.12
CA LEU A 119 -5.73 3.98 14.06
C LEU A 119 -5.54 5.43 13.63
N ILE A 120 -6.35 5.93 12.70
CA ILE A 120 -6.32 7.33 12.27
C ILE A 120 -6.74 8.26 13.41
N GLU A 121 -7.81 7.93 14.14
CA GLU A 121 -8.27 8.69 15.31
C GLU A 121 -7.21 8.73 16.40
N LYS A 122 -6.57 7.59 16.68
CA LYS A 122 -5.44 7.51 17.60
C LYS A 122 -4.31 8.45 17.16
N ALA A 123 -3.90 8.37 15.89
CA ALA A 123 -2.87 9.23 15.34
C ALA A 123 -3.21 10.71 15.48
N ALA A 124 -4.45 11.11 15.21
CA ALA A 124 -4.91 12.49 15.34
C ALA A 124 -4.90 13.00 16.80
N THR A 125 -5.15 12.13 17.78
CA THR A 125 -5.14 12.51 19.20
C THR A 125 -3.74 12.54 19.81
N GLU A 126 -2.82 11.71 19.33
CA GLU A 126 -1.43 11.62 19.84
C GLU A 126 -0.45 12.58 19.13
N ALA A 127 -0.77 13.06 17.93
CA ALA A 127 0.04 14.01 17.16
C ALA A 127 -0.10 15.45 17.69
N LYS A 128 0.30 15.70 18.92
CA LYS A 128 0.36 17.05 19.53
C LYS A 128 1.73 17.66 19.40
#